data_68a09b848349bfe67c2a427b6b9fb32a
#
_entry.id   68a09b848349bfe67c2a427b6b9fb32a
#
_cell.length_a   1.000
_cell.length_b   1.000
_cell.length_c   1.000
_cell.angle_alpha   90.00
_cell.angle_beta   90.00
_cell.angle_gamma   90.00
#
_symmetry.space_group_name_H-M   'P 1'
#
loop_
_entity.id
_entity.type
_entity.pdbx_description
1 polymer ?
#
loop_
_entity_poly.entity_id
_entity_poly.type
_entity_poly.pdbx_seq_one_letter_code
_entity_poly.pdbx_strand_id
1 'polypeptide(L)'
;MDNANANIINAKAITLYPFQVVEGDIVACKLVRLSCQRFISFLQNDAVVFDKQAVERVIKFIGKLKHSTGAFAGQNFKLEEWQRFVVSYIYGLKWKKNNKRITRTFILSVGRKNGKSSLLSAMALYALLEESGASVVSAANSANQAKILFQMCSQYLKSIDPKSKFFARYRDRILFDRTNSEIKVVSADASRLDGLNLNFFVEDETASAVDRDRKSVV
;
A
#
# COMPACT_ATOMS: atom_id res chain seq x y z
N MET A 1 -4.92 14.19 27.76
CA MET A 1 -3.73 13.57 27.14
C MET A 1 -3.25 14.50 26.07
N ASP A 2 -1.96 14.77 26.04
CA ASP A 2 -1.30 15.49 24.97
C ASP A 2 -1.47 14.72 23.65
N ASN A 3 -1.66 15.43 22.53
CA ASN A 3 -1.90 14.85 21.21
C ASN A 3 -0.78 13.90 20.78
N ALA A 4 0.46 14.27 21.05
CA ALA A 4 1.64 13.45 20.75
C ALA A 4 1.58 12.09 21.48
N ASN A 5 1.24 12.10 22.76
CA ASN A 5 1.09 10.86 23.53
C ASN A 5 -0.04 9.98 23.01
N ALA A 6 -1.19 10.56 22.61
CA ALA A 6 -2.29 9.81 22.03
C ALA A 6 -1.90 9.17 20.68
N ASN A 7 -1.19 9.89 19.80
CA ASN A 7 -0.66 9.37 18.55
C ASN A 7 0.30 8.20 18.78
N ILE A 8 1.25 8.32 19.70
CA ILE A 8 2.22 7.28 20.03
C ILE A 8 1.54 6.02 20.57
N ILE A 9 0.59 6.16 21.51
CA ILE A 9 -0.16 5.03 22.07
C ILE A 9 -0.94 4.32 20.95
N ASN A 10 -1.63 5.07 20.10
CA ASN A 10 -2.38 4.52 19.00
C ASN A 10 -1.51 3.79 17.97
N ALA A 11 -0.33 4.34 17.65
CA ALA A 11 0.62 3.72 16.75
C ALA A 11 1.23 2.44 17.33
N LYS A 12 1.64 2.46 18.62
CA LYS A 12 2.16 1.27 19.34
C LYS A 12 1.12 0.15 19.42
N ALA A 13 -0.17 0.46 19.51
CA ALA A 13 -1.23 -0.54 19.50
C ALA A 13 -1.38 -1.26 18.14
N ILE A 14 -0.82 -0.72 17.03
CA ILE A 14 -0.82 -1.35 15.72
C ILE A 14 0.49 -2.08 15.43
N THR A 15 1.62 -1.44 15.69
CA THR A 15 2.96 -1.98 15.43
C THR A 15 4.00 -1.41 16.40
N LEU A 16 4.86 -2.28 16.89
CA LEU A 16 6.03 -1.90 17.69
C LEU A 16 7.28 -1.71 16.83
N TYR A 17 7.26 -2.15 15.60
CA TYR A 17 8.43 -2.21 14.72
C TYR A 17 9.25 -0.90 14.65
N PRO A 18 8.65 0.29 14.39
CA PRO A 18 9.45 1.51 14.27
C PRO A 18 10.11 1.93 15.60
N PHE A 19 9.50 1.62 16.72
CA PHE A 19 10.04 1.91 18.05
C PHE A 19 11.22 0.98 18.35
N GLN A 20 11.06 -0.32 18.17
CA GLN A 20 12.11 -1.33 18.37
C GLN A 20 13.33 -1.10 17.46
N VAL A 21 13.13 -0.65 16.22
CA VAL A 21 14.23 -0.28 15.32
C VAL A 21 15.00 0.94 15.85
N VAL A 22 14.30 1.95 16.37
CA VAL A 22 14.95 3.18 16.89
C VAL A 22 15.65 2.91 18.20
N GLU A 23 15.06 2.10 19.08
CA GLU A 23 15.63 1.66 20.37
C GLU A 23 16.82 0.71 20.19
N GLY A 24 16.93 0.05 19.02
CA GLY A 24 18.04 -0.85 18.70
C GLY A 24 17.74 -2.33 18.90
N ASP A 25 16.54 -2.69 19.32
CA ASP A 25 16.09 -4.07 19.53
C ASP A 25 16.02 -4.85 18.21
N ILE A 26 15.74 -4.15 17.09
CA ILE A 26 15.73 -4.71 15.75
C ILE A 26 16.87 -4.09 14.95
N VAL A 27 17.76 -4.95 14.44
CA VAL A 27 18.84 -4.52 13.53
C VAL A 27 18.24 -4.10 12.19
N ALA A 28 18.52 -2.86 11.78
CA ALA A 28 18.03 -2.31 10.55
C ALA A 28 19.08 -1.43 9.85
N CYS A 29 19.04 -1.37 8.52
CA CYS A 29 19.90 -0.48 7.76
C CYS A 29 19.57 1.00 8.03
N LYS A 30 20.52 1.89 7.67
CA LYS A 30 20.40 3.33 7.91
C LYS A 30 19.08 3.92 7.41
N LEU A 31 18.65 3.57 6.19
CA LEU A 31 17.43 4.12 5.59
C LEU A 31 16.16 3.68 6.32
N VAL A 32 16.08 2.43 6.76
CA VAL A 32 14.96 1.94 7.57
C VAL A 32 14.92 2.66 8.91
N ARG A 33 16.07 2.81 9.59
CA ARG A 33 16.15 3.55 10.86
C ARG A 33 15.70 5.01 10.70
N LEU A 34 16.16 5.70 9.66
CA LEU A 34 15.73 7.08 9.36
C LEU A 34 14.22 7.17 9.07
N SER A 35 13.65 6.19 8.36
CA SER A 35 12.21 6.12 8.11
C SER A 35 11.43 5.95 9.42
N CYS A 36 11.90 5.08 10.32
CA CYS A 36 11.28 4.88 11.63
C CYS A 36 11.37 6.15 12.51
N GLN A 37 12.53 6.81 12.54
CA GLN A 37 12.71 8.07 13.25
C GLN A 37 11.77 9.16 12.72
N ARG A 38 11.64 9.28 11.38
CA ARG A 38 10.73 10.23 10.75
C ARG A 38 9.27 9.93 11.09
N PHE A 39 8.88 8.66 11.11
CA PHE A 39 7.53 8.27 11.54
C PHE A 39 7.24 8.72 12.96
N ILE A 40 8.15 8.46 13.90
CA ILE A 40 8.02 8.88 15.30
C ILE A 40 7.96 10.41 15.40
N SER A 41 8.78 11.15 14.64
CA SER A 41 8.73 12.61 14.63
C SER A 41 7.38 13.16 14.15
N PHE A 42 6.71 12.49 13.19
CA PHE A 42 5.36 12.84 12.80
C PHE A 42 4.35 12.60 13.93
N LEU A 43 4.47 11.50 14.68
CA LEU A 43 3.59 11.23 15.82
C LEU A 43 3.71 12.28 16.92
N GLN A 44 4.89 12.90 17.07
CA GLN A 44 5.18 13.95 18.04
C GLN A 44 4.75 15.35 17.56
N ASN A 45 4.38 15.49 16.29
CA ASN A 45 4.02 16.79 15.71
C ASN A 45 2.54 17.11 15.99
N ASP A 46 2.29 18.28 16.62
CA ASP A 46 0.94 18.73 16.99
C ASP A 46 -0.01 18.96 15.78
N ALA A 47 0.53 19.21 14.59
CA ALA A 47 -0.25 19.37 13.38
C ALA A 47 -0.69 18.01 12.77
N VAL A 48 -0.24 16.90 13.35
CA VAL A 48 -0.49 15.53 12.84
C VAL A 48 -1.43 14.78 13.77
N VAL A 49 -2.29 13.96 13.20
CA VAL A 49 -3.09 12.95 13.90
C VAL A 49 -2.77 11.57 13.33
N PHE A 50 -2.66 10.58 14.21
CA PHE A 50 -2.57 9.18 13.82
C PHE A 50 -3.96 8.55 13.84
N ASP A 51 -4.50 8.30 12.64
CA ASP A 51 -5.81 7.66 12.45
C ASP A 51 -5.68 6.14 12.57
N LYS A 52 -5.74 5.65 13.81
CA LYS A 52 -5.70 4.22 14.12
C LYS A 52 -6.80 3.44 13.39
N GLN A 53 -8.01 3.99 13.32
CA GLN A 53 -9.15 3.31 12.69
C GLN A 53 -8.95 3.13 11.17
N ALA A 54 -8.34 4.11 10.49
CA ALA A 54 -7.98 3.96 9.08
C ALA A 54 -7.02 2.79 8.88
N VAL A 55 -5.98 2.70 9.71
CA VAL A 55 -5.00 1.59 9.65
C VAL A 55 -5.67 0.24 9.93
N GLU A 56 -6.49 0.16 10.96
CA GLU A 56 -7.21 -1.08 11.33
C GLU A 56 -8.14 -1.56 10.20
N ARG A 57 -8.81 -0.64 9.49
CA ARG A 57 -9.63 -0.99 8.31
C ARG A 57 -8.81 -1.65 7.23
N VAL A 58 -7.63 -1.09 6.90
CA VAL A 58 -6.71 -1.67 5.92
C VAL A 58 -6.22 -3.05 6.35
N ILE A 59 -5.73 -3.17 7.59
CA ILE A 59 -5.23 -4.43 8.14
C ILE A 59 -6.33 -5.50 8.13
N LYS A 60 -7.54 -5.14 8.57
CA LYS A 60 -8.71 -6.04 8.57
C LYS A 60 -9.11 -6.48 7.16
N PHE A 61 -9.04 -5.59 6.18
CA PHE A 61 -9.29 -5.93 4.79
C PHE A 61 -8.23 -6.91 4.27
N ILE A 62 -6.95 -6.59 4.43
CA ILE A 62 -5.84 -7.45 3.99
C ILE A 62 -5.93 -8.83 4.65
N GLY A 63 -6.28 -8.89 5.93
CA GLY A 63 -6.45 -10.14 6.67
C GLY A 63 -7.58 -11.06 6.17
N LYS A 64 -8.48 -10.56 5.31
CA LYS A 64 -9.51 -11.39 4.64
C LYS A 64 -9.03 -12.01 3.34
N LEU A 65 -7.96 -11.47 2.74
CA LEU A 65 -7.39 -11.99 1.51
C LEU A 65 -6.67 -13.31 1.81
N LYS A 66 -6.67 -14.23 0.84
CA LYS A 66 -5.97 -15.51 0.96
C LYS A 66 -4.83 -15.59 -0.04
N HIS A 67 -3.71 -16.11 0.43
CA HIS A 67 -2.62 -16.44 -0.48
C HIS A 67 -3.06 -17.49 -1.49
N SER A 68 -2.74 -17.28 -2.76
CA SER A 68 -3.14 -18.18 -3.85
C SER A 68 -2.05 -19.17 -4.24
N THR A 69 -0.80 -18.90 -3.86
CA THR A 69 0.38 -19.66 -4.27
C THR A 69 1.40 -19.77 -3.13
N GLY A 70 2.33 -20.72 -3.27
CA GLY A 70 3.42 -20.93 -2.32
C GLY A 70 2.98 -21.69 -1.07
N ALA A 71 3.88 -21.72 -0.07
CA ALA A 71 3.68 -22.46 1.19
C ALA A 71 2.47 -21.98 2.02
N PHE A 72 1.99 -20.76 1.78
CA PHE A 72 0.84 -20.16 2.49
C PHE A 72 -0.46 -20.22 1.68
N ALA A 73 -0.50 -20.96 0.56
CA ALA A 73 -1.72 -21.05 -0.27
C ALA A 73 -2.95 -21.46 0.55
N GLY A 74 -4.05 -20.75 0.37
CA GLY A 74 -5.30 -20.94 1.10
C GLY A 74 -5.37 -20.30 2.49
N GLN A 75 -4.24 -19.88 3.07
CA GLN A 75 -4.19 -19.19 4.36
C GLN A 75 -4.51 -17.70 4.20
N ASN A 76 -5.09 -17.12 5.23
CA ASN A 76 -5.34 -15.69 5.27
C ASN A 76 -4.02 -14.91 5.31
N PHE A 77 -4.02 -13.74 4.67
CA PHE A 77 -2.86 -12.86 4.67
C PHE A 77 -2.63 -12.30 6.07
N LYS A 78 -1.55 -12.74 6.72
CA LYS A 78 -1.11 -12.20 8.01
C LYS A 78 0.03 -11.22 7.78
N LEU A 79 -0.20 -9.95 8.10
CA LEU A 79 0.83 -8.92 7.98
C LEU A 79 1.93 -9.11 9.02
N GLU A 80 3.16 -9.09 8.57
CA GLU A 80 4.36 -9.00 9.41
C GLU A 80 4.46 -7.60 10.04
N GLU A 81 5.22 -7.45 11.13
CA GLU A 81 5.34 -6.19 11.86
C GLU A 81 5.86 -5.03 10.99
N TRP A 82 6.84 -5.28 10.12
CA TRP A 82 7.31 -4.27 9.18
C TRP A 82 6.25 -3.87 8.13
N GLN A 83 5.38 -4.81 7.73
CA GLN A 83 4.26 -4.52 6.81
C GLN A 83 3.17 -3.71 7.51
N ARG A 84 2.91 -3.99 8.78
CA ARG A 84 2.03 -3.17 9.63
C ARG A 84 2.57 -1.75 9.76
N PHE A 85 3.88 -1.60 9.92
CA PHE A 85 4.54 -0.29 9.92
C PHE A 85 4.33 0.46 8.60
N VAL A 86 4.53 -0.21 7.44
CA VAL A 86 4.28 0.40 6.12
C VAL A 86 2.84 0.89 5.99
N VAL A 87 1.87 0.05 6.36
CA VAL A 87 0.43 0.40 6.34
C VAL A 87 0.16 1.58 7.29
N SER A 88 0.74 1.57 8.49
CA SER A 88 0.60 2.66 9.46
C SER A 88 1.15 3.98 8.95
N TYR A 89 2.30 3.93 8.27
CA TYR A 89 2.93 5.11 7.69
C TYR A 89 2.07 5.75 6.60
N ILE A 90 1.50 4.92 5.71
CA ILE A 90 0.76 5.40 4.54
C ILE A 90 -0.66 5.86 4.92
N TYR A 91 -1.37 5.09 5.75
CA TYR A 91 -2.78 5.31 6.02
C TYR A 91 -3.06 6.00 7.37
N GLY A 92 -2.13 5.88 8.33
CA GLY A 92 -2.33 6.40 9.68
C GLY A 92 -1.97 7.88 9.84
N LEU A 93 -0.94 8.35 9.16
CA LEU A 93 -0.45 9.73 9.31
C LEU A 93 -1.30 10.71 8.47
N LYS A 94 -1.98 11.63 9.14
CA LYS A 94 -2.86 12.64 8.51
C LYS A 94 -2.61 14.04 9.08
N TRP A 95 -2.82 15.05 8.24
CA TRP A 95 -2.83 16.44 8.69
C TRP A 95 -4.13 16.75 9.44
N LYS A 96 -4.06 17.28 10.65
CA LYS A 96 -5.24 17.70 11.42
C LYS A 96 -6.13 18.69 10.67
N LYS A 97 -5.52 19.65 9.97
CA LYS A 97 -6.22 20.76 9.30
C LYS A 97 -7.22 20.32 8.23
N ASN A 98 -6.99 19.17 7.57
CA ASN A 98 -7.78 18.75 6.42
C ASN A 98 -8.02 17.24 6.34
N ASN A 99 -7.55 16.48 7.33
CA ASN A 99 -7.65 15.02 7.41
C ASN A 99 -7.04 14.27 6.20
N LYS A 100 -6.18 14.94 5.42
CA LYS A 100 -5.50 14.31 4.27
C LYS A 100 -4.25 13.56 4.71
N ARG A 101 -3.96 12.45 4.03
CA ARG A 101 -2.72 11.67 4.25
C ARG A 101 -1.49 12.54 4.03
N ILE A 102 -0.49 12.38 4.90
CA ILE A 102 0.81 13.06 4.78
C ILE A 102 1.63 12.42 3.67
N THR A 103 1.61 11.08 3.61
CA THR A 103 2.40 10.30 2.66
C THR A 103 1.67 10.22 1.32
N ARG A 104 2.24 10.85 0.30
CA ARG A 104 1.77 10.77 -1.09
C ARG A 104 2.59 9.81 -1.92
N THR A 105 3.89 9.75 -1.66
CA THR A 105 4.83 8.84 -2.34
C THR A 105 5.53 7.99 -1.30
N PHE A 106 5.58 6.69 -1.54
CA PHE A 106 6.27 5.74 -0.68
C PHE A 106 7.14 4.80 -1.52
N ILE A 107 8.42 4.75 -1.20
CA ILE A 107 9.37 3.85 -1.87
C ILE A 107 9.66 2.68 -0.93
N LEU A 108 9.31 1.46 -1.37
CA LEU A 108 9.51 0.24 -0.62
C LEU A 108 10.63 -0.60 -1.26
N SER A 109 11.78 -0.63 -0.61
CA SER A 109 12.91 -1.46 -1.02
C SER A 109 13.09 -2.60 -0.01
N VAL A 110 12.79 -3.82 -0.45
CA VAL A 110 12.93 -5.05 0.36
C VAL A 110 13.50 -6.16 -0.51
N GLY A 111 14.19 -7.11 0.11
CA GLY A 111 14.71 -8.28 -0.56
C GLY A 111 13.62 -9.10 -1.27
N ARG A 112 14.03 -9.88 -2.27
CA ARG A 112 13.10 -10.79 -2.98
C ARG A 112 12.44 -11.76 -2.00
N LYS A 113 11.24 -12.24 -2.35
CA LYS A 113 10.44 -13.23 -1.58
C LYS A 113 9.96 -12.77 -0.19
N ASN A 114 10.04 -11.48 0.13
CA ASN A 114 9.51 -10.92 1.39
C ASN A 114 8.07 -10.37 1.26
N GLY A 115 7.30 -10.79 0.27
CA GLY A 115 5.88 -10.43 0.17
C GLY A 115 5.59 -9.01 -0.31
N LYS A 116 6.57 -8.29 -0.92
CA LYS A 116 6.40 -6.93 -1.44
C LYS A 116 5.20 -6.83 -2.39
N SER A 117 5.20 -7.60 -3.48
CA SER A 117 4.15 -7.56 -4.50
C SER A 117 2.79 -8.00 -3.94
N SER A 118 2.78 -8.94 -2.98
CA SER A 118 1.58 -9.35 -2.26
C SER A 118 0.97 -8.21 -1.47
N LEU A 119 1.79 -7.47 -0.71
CA LEU A 119 1.35 -6.29 0.04
C LEU A 119 0.83 -5.19 -0.89
N LEU A 120 1.59 -4.87 -1.94
CA LEU A 120 1.21 -3.84 -2.92
C LEU A 120 -0.11 -4.17 -3.63
N SER A 121 -0.32 -5.44 -4.02
CA SER A 121 -1.58 -5.89 -4.63
C SER A 121 -2.76 -5.77 -3.66
N ALA A 122 -2.55 -6.11 -2.38
CA ALA A 122 -3.58 -5.97 -1.36
C ALA A 122 -3.96 -4.51 -1.10
N MET A 123 -2.96 -3.61 -1.09
CA MET A 123 -3.18 -2.17 -0.94
C MET A 123 -3.87 -1.57 -2.18
N ALA A 124 -3.51 -2.01 -3.39
CA ALA A 124 -4.16 -1.61 -4.63
C ALA A 124 -5.67 -1.98 -4.63
N LEU A 125 -6.01 -3.19 -4.17
CA LEU A 125 -7.41 -3.59 -3.99
C LEU A 125 -8.14 -2.76 -2.93
N TYR A 126 -7.46 -2.44 -1.82
CA TYR A 126 -8.07 -1.61 -0.80
C TYR A 126 -8.37 -0.20 -1.31
N ALA A 127 -7.51 0.36 -2.16
CA ALA A 127 -7.71 1.68 -2.74
C ALA A 127 -9.02 1.81 -3.55
N LEU A 128 -9.52 0.72 -4.16
CA LEU A 128 -10.84 0.70 -4.81
C LEU A 128 -12.00 0.91 -3.85
N LEU A 129 -11.81 0.61 -2.57
CA LEU A 129 -12.85 0.68 -1.54
C LEU A 129 -12.80 2.01 -0.77
N GLU A 130 -11.71 2.75 -0.89
CA GLU A 130 -11.43 3.93 -0.06
C GLU A 130 -12.20 5.15 -0.56
N GLU A 131 -12.29 5.32 -1.89
CA GLU A 131 -12.94 6.46 -2.51
C GLU A 131 -13.84 6.03 -3.68
N SER A 132 -14.94 6.71 -3.88
CA SER A 132 -15.79 6.50 -5.07
C SER A 132 -15.09 7.08 -6.30
N GLY A 133 -15.16 6.35 -7.41
CA GLY A 133 -14.50 6.72 -8.66
C GLY A 133 -12.98 6.56 -8.63
N ALA A 134 -12.45 5.74 -7.70
CA ALA A 134 -11.01 5.54 -7.59
C ALA A 134 -10.43 4.88 -8.85
N SER A 135 -9.41 5.52 -9.42
CA SER A 135 -8.59 4.98 -10.51
C SER A 135 -7.25 4.51 -9.95
N VAL A 136 -7.02 3.21 -10.00
CA VAL A 136 -5.79 2.55 -9.56
C VAL A 136 -5.04 2.06 -10.78
N VAL A 137 -3.77 2.43 -10.89
CA VAL A 137 -2.92 1.99 -12.00
C VAL A 137 -1.75 1.18 -11.47
N SER A 138 -1.57 0.00 -12.05
CA SER A 138 -0.36 -0.80 -11.91
C SER A 138 0.50 -0.63 -13.15
N ALA A 139 1.69 -0.09 -12.98
CA ALA A 139 2.68 0.06 -14.02
C ALA A 139 3.94 -0.76 -13.69
N ALA A 140 4.62 -1.23 -14.73
CA ALA A 140 5.95 -1.82 -14.65
C ALA A 140 6.65 -1.66 -16.00
N ASN A 141 7.97 -1.84 -16.02
CA ASN A 141 8.79 -1.69 -17.23
C ASN A 141 8.39 -2.61 -18.39
N SER A 142 7.72 -3.72 -18.10
CA SER A 142 7.13 -4.58 -19.12
C SER A 142 5.66 -4.87 -18.81
N ALA A 143 4.86 -5.02 -19.85
CA ALA A 143 3.45 -5.43 -19.72
C ALA A 143 3.29 -6.74 -18.95
N ASN A 144 4.27 -7.64 -19.00
CA ASN A 144 4.24 -8.90 -18.25
C ASN A 144 4.44 -8.68 -16.74
N GLN A 145 5.33 -7.79 -16.34
CA GLN A 145 5.54 -7.45 -14.93
C GLN A 145 4.35 -6.71 -14.33
N ALA A 146 3.79 -5.73 -15.05
CA ALA A 146 2.56 -5.04 -14.60
C ALA A 146 1.38 -6.02 -14.40
N LYS A 147 1.31 -7.07 -15.24
CA LYS A 147 0.31 -8.14 -15.10
C LYS A 147 0.47 -8.99 -13.84
N ILE A 148 1.68 -9.13 -13.29
CA ILE A 148 1.91 -9.95 -12.08
C ILE A 148 1.09 -9.40 -10.91
N LEU A 149 1.21 -8.09 -10.63
CA LEU A 149 0.44 -7.44 -9.57
C LEU A 149 -1.07 -7.56 -9.81
N PHE A 150 -1.50 -7.33 -11.04
CA PHE A 150 -2.90 -7.45 -11.46
C PHE A 150 -3.43 -8.88 -11.28
N GLN A 151 -2.66 -9.89 -11.67
CA GLN A 151 -3.03 -11.30 -11.48
C GLN A 151 -3.18 -11.63 -9.99
N MET A 152 -2.29 -11.11 -9.13
CA MET A 152 -2.41 -11.28 -7.68
C MET A 152 -3.69 -10.61 -7.14
N CYS A 153 -4.02 -9.40 -7.61
CA CYS A 153 -5.30 -8.77 -7.28
C CYS A 153 -6.50 -9.66 -7.68
N SER A 154 -6.49 -10.17 -8.90
CA SER A 154 -7.55 -11.06 -9.40
C SER A 154 -7.65 -12.34 -8.58
N GLN A 155 -6.53 -12.92 -8.16
CA GLN A 155 -6.50 -14.11 -7.31
C GLN A 155 -7.05 -13.83 -5.90
N TYR A 156 -6.68 -12.71 -5.27
CA TYR A 156 -7.25 -12.30 -4.00
C TYR A 156 -8.77 -12.14 -4.08
N LEU A 157 -9.27 -11.53 -5.15
CA LEU A 157 -10.71 -11.36 -5.36
C LEU A 157 -11.44 -12.70 -5.50
N LYS A 158 -10.81 -13.72 -6.10
CA LYS A 158 -11.41 -15.08 -6.13
C LYS A 158 -11.68 -15.63 -4.73
N SER A 159 -10.90 -15.22 -3.72
CA SER A 159 -11.09 -15.70 -2.34
C SER A 159 -12.20 -14.97 -1.60
N ILE A 160 -12.43 -13.69 -1.87
CA ILE A 160 -13.41 -12.86 -1.15
C ILE A 160 -14.70 -12.61 -1.95
N ASP A 161 -14.65 -12.72 -3.28
CA ASP A 161 -15.79 -12.58 -4.20
C ASP A 161 -15.73 -13.63 -5.32
N PRO A 162 -15.88 -14.93 -4.98
CA PRO A 162 -15.75 -16.03 -5.94
C PRO A 162 -16.79 -15.98 -7.05
N LYS A 163 -17.97 -15.43 -6.77
CA LYS A 163 -19.08 -15.32 -7.74
C LYS A 163 -19.06 -14.02 -8.55
N SER A 164 -18.00 -13.18 -8.42
CA SER A 164 -17.92 -11.86 -9.07
C SER A 164 -19.16 -10.98 -8.85
N LYS A 165 -19.69 -11.03 -7.63
CA LYS A 165 -20.91 -10.29 -7.26
C LYS A 165 -20.65 -8.80 -7.09
N PHE A 166 -19.46 -8.44 -6.66
CA PHE A 166 -19.07 -7.06 -6.35
C PHE A 166 -17.98 -6.53 -7.28
N PHE A 167 -17.10 -7.42 -7.77
CA PHE A 167 -15.97 -7.05 -8.62
C PHE A 167 -16.08 -7.74 -9.99
N ALA A 168 -16.25 -6.97 -11.04
CA ALA A 168 -16.15 -7.48 -12.41
C ALA A 168 -14.68 -7.59 -12.81
N ARG A 169 -14.25 -8.81 -13.19
CA ARG A 169 -12.85 -9.11 -13.54
C ARG A 169 -12.70 -9.34 -15.03
N TYR A 170 -11.95 -8.48 -15.70
CA TYR A 170 -11.60 -8.57 -17.11
C TYR A 170 -10.13 -8.97 -17.27
N ARG A 171 -9.67 -9.06 -18.52
CA ARG A 171 -8.28 -9.45 -18.85
C ARG A 171 -7.23 -8.44 -18.36
N ASP A 172 -7.56 -7.15 -18.38
CA ASP A 172 -6.67 -6.01 -18.14
C ASP A 172 -7.20 -4.99 -17.14
N ARG A 173 -8.41 -5.22 -16.61
CA ARG A 173 -9.03 -4.34 -15.62
C ARG A 173 -9.91 -5.10 -14.64
N ILE A 174 -10.02 -4.54 -13.45
CA ILE A 174 -10.97 -4.95 -12.41
C ILE A 174 -11.83 -3.73 -12.12
N LEU A 175 -13.16 -3.91 -12.16
CA LEU A 175 -14.13 -2.87 -11.82
C LEU A 175 -14.79 -3.21 -10.49
N PHE A 176 -15.03 -2.19 -9.68
CA PHE A 176 -15.87 -2.27 -8.50
C PHE A 176 -17.07 -1.35 -8.71
N ASP A 177 -18.17 -1.94 -9.20
CA ASP A 177 -19.34 -1.21 -9.69
C ASP A 177 -20.01 -0.33 -8.62
N ARG A 178 -19.95 -0.74 -7.34
CA ARG A 178 -20.60 0.01 -6.26
C ARG A 178 -20.05 1.44 -6.08
N THR A 179 -18.80 1.64 -6.40
CA THR A 179 -18.12 2.95 -6.27
C THR A 179 -17.66 3.49 -7.62
N ASN A 180 -17.92 2.77 -8.73
CA ASN A 180 -17.39 3.09 -10.06
C ASN A 180 -15.86 3.25 -10.05
N SER A 181 -15.18 2.34 -9.34
CA SER A 181 -13.73 2.35 -9.18
C SER A 181 -13.10 1.25 -10.02
N GLU A 182 -11.86 1.44 -10.48
CA GLU A 182 -11.19 0.47 -11.34
C GLU A 182 -9.69 0.31 -11.03
N ILE A 183 -9.17 -0.90 -11.30
CA ILE A 183 -7.73 -1.15 -11.45
C ILE A 183 -7.44 -1.40 -12.92
N LYS A 184 -6.46 -0.71 -13.47
CA LYS A 184 -5.95 -0.92 -14.84
C LYS A 184 -4.47 -1.31 -14.81
N VAL A 185 -4.09 -2.14 -15.79
CA VAL A 185 -2.68 -2.42 -16.10
C VAL A 185 -2.25 -1.53 -17.25
N VAL A 186 -1.18 -0.78 -17.05
CA VAL A 186 -0.60 0.08 -18.08
C VAL A 186 0.88 -0.28 -18.23
N SER A 187 1.34 -0.36 -19.49
CA SER A 187 2.79 -0.37 -19.75
C SER A 187 3.36 1.00 -19.37
N ALA A 188 4.59 1.02 -18.84
CA ALA A 188 5.26 2.25 -18.37
C ALA A 188 5.63 3.24 -19.50
N ASP A 189 4.90 3.25 -20.60
CA ASP A 189 4.98 4.28 -21.63
C ASP A 189 4.41 5.58 -21.07
N ALA A 190 5.27 6.56 -20.79
CA ALA A 190 4.91 7.84 -20.18
C ALA A 190 3.72 8.52 -20.88
N SER A 191 3.63 8.40 -22.19
CA SER A 191 2.53 8.97 -23.00
C SER A 191 1.14 8.43 -22.66
N ARG A 192 1.04 7.27 -22.02
CA ARG A 192 -0.24 6.65 -21.62
C ARG A 192 -0.68 6.99 -20.19
N LEU A 193 0.20 7.63 -19.43
CA LEU A 193 -0.07 8.06 -18.05
C LEU A 193 -0.54 9.51 -18.00
N ASP A 194 -0.30 10.29 -19.06
CA ASP A 194 -0.72 11.67 -19.15
C ASP A 194 -2.26 11.79 -19.16
N GLY A 195 -2.78 12.68 -18.33
CA GLY A 195 -4.22 12.95 -18.22
C GLY A 195 -5.02 11.98 -17.32
N LEU A 196 -4.38 11.01 -16.68
CA LEU A 196 -5.07 10.13 -15.74
C LEU A 196 -5.19 10.79 -14.36
N ASN A 197 -6.42 10.89 -13.85
CA ASN A 197 -6.66 11.30 -12.47
C ASN A 197 -6.52 10.07 -11.55
N LEU A 198 -5.30 9.84 -11.03
CA LEU A 198 -4.96 8.64 -10.28
C LEU A 198 -5.17 8.85 -8.77
N ASN A 199 -5.90 7.94 -8.13
CA ASN A 199 -6.01 7.85 -6.68
C ASN A 199 -4.90 7.01 -6.07
N PHE A 200 -4.43 5.99 -6.81
CA PHE A 200 -3.36 5.11 -6.36
C PHE A 200 -2.53 4.61 -7.55
N PHE A 201 -1.23 4.80 -7.48
CA PHE A 201 -0.29 4.34 -8.49
C PHE A 201 0.71 3.38 -7.87
N VAL A 202 0.91 2.23 -8.50
CA VAL A 202 1.89 1.24 -8.07
C VAL A 202 2.85 0.95 -9.21
N GLU A 203 4.11 1.22 -8.96
CA GLU A 203 5.20 0.79 -9.83
C GLU A 203 6.01 -0.28 -9.11
N ASP A 204 6.06 -1.50 -9.67
CA ASP A 204 6.89 -2.59 -9.15
C ASP A 204 8.17 -2.74 -10.00
N GLU A 205 9.29 -3.06 -9.34
CA GLU A 205 10.61 -3.25 -9.97
C GLU A 205 11.18 -2.02 -10.70
N THR A 206 11.05 -0.83 -10.09
CA THR A 206 11.59 0.44 -10.62
C THR A 206 13.07 0.41 -10.96
N ALA A 207 13.87 -0.46 -10.32
CA ALA A 207 15.30 -0.57 -10.56
C ALA A 207 15.65 -1.12 -11.96
N SER A 208 14.73 -1.81 -12.63
CA SER A 208 14.93 -2.38 -13.96
C SER A 208 14.47 -1.46 -15.10
N ALA A 209 13.95 -0.26 -14.79
CA ALA A 209 13.52 0.70 -15.80
C ALA A 209 14.72 1.29 -16.55
N VAL A 210 14.71 1.12 -17.85
CA VAL A 210 15.80 1.50 -18.76
C VAL A 210 15.74 2.98 -19.18
N ASP A 211 14.66 3.69 -18.83
CA ASP A 211 14.43 5.03 -19.38
C ASP A 211 15.12 6.13 -18.55
N ARG A 212 15.82 7.01 -19.28
CA ARG A 212 16.63 8.12 -18.73
C ARG A 212 15.80 9.35 -18.36
N ASP A 213 14.52 9.40 -18.72
CA ASP A 213 13.64 10.57 -18.55
C ASP A 213 12.79 10.57 -17.26
N ARG A 214 13.26 9.91 -16.21
CA ARG A 214 12.60 9.93 -14.89
C ARG A 214 12.58 11.29 -14.18
N LYS A 215 13.00 12.37 -14.85
CA LYS A 215 12.96 13.73 -14.28
C LYS A 215 11.57 14.36 -14.25
N SER A 216 10.56 13.75 -14.87
CA SER A 216 9.22 14.33 -15.01
C SER A 216 8.13 13.72 -14.13
N VAL A 217 8.46 12.79 -13.22
CA VAL A 217 7.49 12.22 -12.27
C VAL A 217 8.00 12.47 -10.84
N VAL A 218 7.85 13.68 -10.41
CA VAL A 218 7.95 14.10 -8.99
C VAL A 218 6.67 14.83 -8.61
#